data_87d1b9917719f54a3164079e0832b385
#
_entry.id   87d1b9917719f54a3164079e0832b385
#
_cell.length_a   1.000
_cell.length_b   1.000
_cell.length_c   1.000
_cell.angle_alpha   90.00
_cell.angle_beta   90.00
_cell.angle_gamma   90.00
#
_symmetry.space_group_name_H-M   'P 1'
#
loop_
_entity.id
_entity.type
_entity.pdbx_description
1 polymer ?
#
loop_
_entity_poly.entity_id
_entity_poly.type
_entity_poly.pdbx_seq_one_letter_code
_entity_poly.pdbx_strand_id
1 'polypeptide(L)'
;MMTLDNIRDAMPDYARDLKLNLGSVLTPQGAPGLSEKQLWSVALATAIAARNTALARDIEALARVHLGDADVTGARAAAAIMGMNNIYYRFLHLVEDAEYQSMPARLRMNVIGNPGIDKLDFELLSLAVSAVNGCGLCITSHERKLRNHGVTRETIQSAVRIAAVIHAVACVLETNP
;
A
#
# COMPACT_ATOMS: atom_id res chain seq x y z
N MET A 1 8.51 0.99 -23.89
CA MET A 1 8.09 1.71 -22.67
C MET A 1 7.14 0.79 -21.91
N MET A 2 7.28 0.65 -20.59
CA MET A 2 6.37 -0.16 -19.76
C MET A 2 4.96 0.44 -19.82
N THR A 3 3.96 -0.42 -20.01
CA THR A 3 2.54 -0.05 -20.01
C THR A 3 1.77 -0.94 -19.04
N LEU A 4 0.57 -0.52 -18.63
CA LEU A 4 -0.29 -1.35 -17.80
C LEU A 4 -0.71 -2.64 -18.52
N ASP A 5 -0.83 -2.59 -19.84
CA ASP A 5 -1.16 -3.75 -20.66
C ASP A 5 -0.05 -4.82 -20.61
N ASN A 6 1.22 -4.42 -20.52
CA ASN A 6 2.30 -5.40 -20.35
C ASN A 6 2.12 -6.24 -19.07
N ILE A 7 1.70 -5.61 -17.96
CA ILE A 7 1.42 -6.34 -16.71
C ILE A 7 0.18 -7.22 -16.87
N ARG A 8 -0.86 -6.72 -17.54
CA ARG A 8 -2.11 -7.46 -17.78
C ARG A 8 -1.89 -8.68 -18.66
N ASP A 9 -1.10 -8.53 -19.74
CA ASP A 9 -0.83 -9.59 -20.70
C ASP A 9 0.05 -10.70 -20.11
N ALA A 10 0.89 -10.40 -19.13
CA ALA A 10 1.69 -11.38 -18.40
C ALA A 10 0.85 -12.30 -17.49
N MET A 11 -0.40 -11.94 -17.18
CA MET A 11 -1.26 -12.79 -16.35
C MET A 11 -2.00 -13.83 -17.21
N PRO A 12 -2.19 -15.09 -16.73
CA PRO A 12 -2.94 -16.13 -17.42
C PRO A 12 -4.45 -15.88 -17.43
N ASP A 13 -5.18 -16.69 -18.22
CA ASP A 13 -6.62 -16.51 -18.43
C ASP A 13 -7.46 -16.70 -17.16
N TYR A 14 -7.04 -17.55 -16.23
CA TYR A 14 -7.75 -17.72 -14.96
C TYR A 14 -7.75 -16.46 -14.10
N ALA A 15 -6.84 -15.52 -14.36
CA ALA A 15 -6.74 -14.23 -13.68
C ALA A 15 -7.47 -13.09 -14.41
N ARG A 16 -8.43 -13.41 -15.31
CA ARG A 16 -9.15 -12.43 -16.13
C ARG A 16 -9.77 -11.31 -15.30
N ASP A 17 -10.39 -11.63 -14.16
CA ASP A 17 -10.98 -10.61 -13.29
C ASP A 17 -9.93 -9.66 -12.73
N LEU A 18 -8.73 -10.15 -12.40
CA LEU A 18 -7.63 -9.32 -11.93
C LEU A 18 -7.09 -8.40 -13.03
N LYS A 19 -7.03 -8.87 -14.29
CA LYS A 19 -6.69 -8.02 -15.44
C LYS A 19 -7.64 -6.82 -15.56
N LEU A 20 -8.95 -7.06 -15.42
CA LEU A 20 -9.98 -6.04 -15.47
C LEU A 20 -9.90 -5.09 -14.27
N ASN A 21 -9.78 -5.66 -13.07
CA ASN A 21 -9.68 -4.89 -11.83
C ASN A 21 -8.42 -4.00 -11.83
N LEU A 22 -7.27 -4.49 -12.28
CA LEU A 22 -6.04 -3.71 -12.36
C LEU A 22 -6.22 -2.48 -13.27
N GLY A 23 -6.85 -2.66 -14.43
CA GLY A 23 -7.16 -1.57 -15.35
C GLY A 23 -8.14 -0.56 -14.78
N SER A 24 -9.07 -1.02 -13.92
CA SER A 24 -10.06 -0.16 -13.29
C SER A 24 -9.50 0.64 -12.11
N VAL A 25 -8.88 -0.03 -11.12
CA VAL A 25 -8.46 0.63 -9.87
C VAL A 25 -7.34 1.63 -10.04
N LEU A 26 -6.58 1.56 -11.13
CA LEU A 26 -5.51 2.51 -11.46
C LEU A 26 -5.99 3.66 -12.35
N THR A 27 -7.27 4.04 -12.24
CA THR A 27 -7.85 5.20 -12.91
C THR A 27 -8.54 6.13 -11.89
N PRO A 28 -8.66 7.43 -12.18
CA PRO A 28 -9.39 8.36 -11.31
C PRO A 28 -10.85 7.92 -11.02
N GLN A 29 -11.52 7.32 -12.01
CA GLN A 29 -12.90 6.82 -11.87
C GLN A 29 -12.97 5.57 -11.00
N GLY A 30 -11.97 4.70 -11.08
CA GLY A 30 -11.87 3.49 -10.26
C GLY A 30 -11.33 3.73 -8.85
N ALA A 31 -10.71 4.88 -8.60
CA ALA A 31 -10.18 5.27 -7.30
C ALA A 31 -10.68 6.66 -6.86
N PRO A 32 -12.01 6.86 -6.74
CA PRO A 32 -12.57 8.15 -6.38
C PRO A 32 -12.03 8.66 -5.05
N GLY A 33 -11.85 9.98 -4.97
CA GLY A 33 -11.32 10.68 -3.81
C GLY A 33 -9.78 10.68 -3.68
N LEU A 34 -9.07 9.91 -4.51
CA LEU A 34 -7.60 9.98 -4.61
C LEU A 34 -7.18 10.95 -5.70
N SER A 35 -6.18 11.79 -5.43
CA SER A 35 -5.44 12.46 -6.49
C SER A 35 -4.60 11.44 -7.28
N GLU A 36 -4.20 11.77 -8.51
CA GLU A 36 -3.31 10.89 -9.29
C GLU A 36 -2.01 10.56 -8.56
N LYS A 37 -1.45 11.57 -7.86
CA LYS A 37 -0.27 11.38 -7.01
C LYS A 37 -0.53 10.34 -5.92
N GLN A 38 -1.63 10.45 -5.18
CA GLN A 38 -2.00 9.50 -4.13
C GLN A 38 -2.26 8.11 -4.68
N LEU A 39 -2.99 8.00 -5.79
CA LEU A 39 -3.28 6.74 -6.47
C LEU A 39 -1.99 5.98 -6.80
N TRP A 40 -1.05 6.63 -7.49
CA TRP A 40 0.20 6.00 -7.89
C TRP A 40 1.16 5.77 -6.72
N SER A 41 1.16 6.63 -5.70
CA SER A 41 1.92 6.39 -4.47
C SER A 41 1.41 5.16 -3.72
N VAL A 42 0.09 4.98 -3.62
CA VAL A 42 -0.54 3.79 -3.03
C VAL A 42 -0.19 2.54 -3.85
N ALA A 43 -0.33 2.59 -5.18
CA ALA A 43 0.03 1.47 -6.05
C ALA A 43 1.49 1.04 -5.86
N LEU A 44 2.42 2.01 -5.82
CA LEU A 44 3.84 1.71 -5.60
C LEU A 44 4.12 1.13 -4.21
N ALA A 45 3.61 1.75 -3.15
CA ALA A 45 3.83 1.27 -1.78
C ALA A 45 3.30 -0.16 -1.58
N THR A 46 2.14 -0.46 -2.15
CA THR A 46 1.51 -1.79 -2.06
C THR A 46 2.18 -2.83 -2.95
N ALA A 47 2.69 -2.46 -4.12
CA ALA A 47 3.49 -3.33 -4.97
C ALA A 47 4.79 -3.75 -4.27
N ILE A 48 5.47 -2.81 -3.60
CA ILE A 48 6.65 -3.12 -2.78
C ILE A 48 6.26 -4.05 -1.61
N ALA A 49 5.17 -3.76 -0.91
CA ALA A 49 4.70 -4.56 0.22
C ALA A 49 4.28 -5.99 -0.20
N ALA A 50 3.80 -6.17 -1.43
CA ALA A 50 3.45 -7.47 -2.00
C ALA A 50 4.67 -8.35 -2.33
N ARG A 51 5.90 -7.79 -2.29
CA ARG A 51 7.19 -8.51 -2.40
C ARG A 51 7.47 -9.19 -3.75
N ASN A 52 6.74 -8.86 -4.80
CA ASN A 52 7.10 -9.23 -6.17
C ASN A 52 7.95 -8.09 -6.77
N THR A 53 9.26 -8.34 -6.93
CA THR A 53 10.21 -7.31 -7.35
C THR A 53 9.97 -6.83 -8.78
N ALA A 54 9.53 -7.71 -9.67
CA ALA A 54 9.24 -7.35 -11.06
C ALA A 54 8.05 -6.39 -11.11
N LEU A 55 6.94 -6.75 -10.46
CA LEU A 55 5.75 -5.89 -10.38
C LEU A 55 6.08 -4.53 -9.73
N ALA A 56 6.84 -4.51 -8.63
CA ALA A 56 7.20 -3.26 -7.97
C ALA A 56 7.99 -2.33 -8.88
N ARG A 57 8.95 -2.88 -9.65
CA ARG A 57 9.72 -2.12 -10.66
C ARG A 57 8.81 -1.60 -11.79
N ASP A 58 7.91 -2.44 -12.30
CA ASP A 58 7.02 -2.08 -13.39
C ASP A 58 6.00 -1.01 -12.98
N ILE A 59 5.42 -1.14 -11.78
CA ILE A 59 4.54 -0.11 -11.19
C ILE A 59 5.34 1.18 -10.94
N GLU A 60 6.58 1.13 -10.44
CA GLU A 60 7.40 2.34 -10.29
C GLU A 60 7.64 3.03 -11.65
N ALA A 61 7.94 2.28 -12.70
CA ALA A 61 8.13 2.84 -14.03
C ALA A 61 6.88 3.57 -14.54
N LEU A 62 5.69 3.02 -14.28
CA LEU A 62 4.41 3.66 -14.60
C LEU A 62 4.13 4.88 -13.72
N ALA A 63 4.43 4.78 -12.44
CA ALA A 63 4.18 5.82 -11.45
C ALA A 63 5.05 7.08 -11.66
N ARG A 64 6.23 6.94 -12.27
CA ARG A 64 7.21 8.04 -12.45
C ARG A 64 6.70 9.23 -13.24
N VAL A 65 5.66 9.09 -14.05
CA VAL A 65 5.05 10.23 -14.75
C VAL A 65 4.18 11.09 -13.81
N HIS A 66 3.81 10.57 -12.65
CA HIS A 66 2.96 11.20 -11.64
C HIS A 66 3.70 11.52 -10.34
N LEU A 67 4.84 10.86 -10.08
CA LEU A 67 5.59 10.91 -8.82
C LEU A 67 6.98 11.49 -8.99
N GLY A 68 7.33 12.44 -8.12
CA GLY A 68 8.70 12.88 -7.93
C GLY A 68 9.51 11.93 -7.03
N ASP A 69 10.82 12.20 -6.90
CA ASP A 69 11.73 11.36 -6.07
C ASP A 69 11.32 11.30 -4.60
N ALA A 70 10.79 12.39 -4.05
CA ALA A 70 10.29 12.43 -2.67
C ALA A 70 9.10 11.46 -2.49
N ASP A 71 8.16 11.44 -3.43
CA ASP A 71 6.97 10.57 -3.38
C ASP A 71 7.36 9.10 -3.48
N VAL A 72 8.28 8.77 -4.39
CA VAL A 72 8.82 7.40 -4.52
C VAL A 72 9.56 6.96 -3.25
N THR A 73 10.36 7.86 -2.68
CA THR A 73 11.07 7.60 -1.41
C THR A 73 10.06 7.42 -0.26
N GLY A 74 9.01 8.24 -0.20
CA GLY A 74 7.93 8.13 0.78
C GLY A 74 7.17 6.80 0.67
N ALA A 75 6.87 6.34 -0.55
CA ALA A 75 6.23 5.04 -0.79
C ALA A 75 7.11 3.87 -0.31
N ARG A 76 8.40 3.92 -0.61
CA ARG A 76 9.38 2.93 -0.14
C ARG A 76 9.52 2.94 1.38
N ALA A 77 9.55 4.14 1.99
CA ALA A 77 9.63 4.30 3.43
C ALA A 77 8.38 3.74 4.13
N ALA A 78 7.17 4.00 3.60
CA ALA A 78 5.94 3.45 4.13
C ALA A 78 5.94 1.91 4.06
N ALA A 79 6.30 1.33 2.92
CA ALA A 79 6.40 -0.12 2.77
C ALA A 79 7.40 -0.74 3.76
N ALA A 80 8.58 -0.13 3.91
CA ALA A 80 9.63 -0.63 4.79
C ALA A 80 9.23 -0.55 6.28
N ILE A 81 8.76 0.62 6.74
CA ILE A 81 8.45 0.79 8.17
C ILE A 81 7.21 0.00 8.57
N MET A 82 6.20 -0.10 7.71
CA MET A 82 5.03 -0.94 7.97
C MET A 82 5.36 -2.42 7.86
N GLY A 83 6.35 -2.82 7.06
CA GLY A 83 6.88 -4.19 7.07
C GLY A 83 7.33 -4.65 8.47
N MET A 84 7.96 -3.77 9.24
CA MET A 84 8.33 -4.02 10.64
C MET A 84 7.13 -3.87 11.60
N ASN A 85 6.45 -2.73 11.54
CA ASN A 85 5.39 -2.37 12.47
C ASN A 85 4.21 -3.35 12.41
N ASN A 86 3.82 -3.78 11.21
CA ASN A 86 2.67 -4.66 11.07
C ASN A 86 2.92 -6.05 11.70
N ILE A 87 4.16 -6.53 11.72
CA ILE A 87 4.49 -7.78 12.43
C ILE A 87 4.42 -7.55 13.93
N TYR A 88 5.08 -6.51 14.46
CA TYR A 88 5.18 -6.26 15.87
C TYR A 88 3.81 -5.96 16.51
N TYR A 89 3.06 -5.01 15.95
CA TYR A 89 1.77 -4.62 16.50
C TYR A 89 0.67 -5.67 16.26
N ARG A 90 0.75 -6.47 15.19
CA ARG A 90 -0.12 -7.63 15.02
C ARG A 90 0.12 -8.68 16.11
N PHE A 91 1.37 -8.95 16.46
CA PHE A 91 1.70 -9.82 17.58
C PHE A 91 1.07 -9.30 18.87
N LEU A 92 1.31 -8.04 19.26
CA LEU A 92 0.76 -7.45 20.48
C LEU A 92 -0.76 -7.53 20.55
N HIS A 93 -1.43 -7.42 19.40
CA HIS A 93 -2.90 -7.51 19.32
C HIS A 93 -3.40 -8.96 19.47
N LEU A 94 -2.74 -9.90 18.82
CA LEU A 94 -3.19 -11.29 18.76
C LEU A 94 -2.83 -12.11 20.00
N VAL A 95 -1.77 -11.74 20.72
CA VAL A 95 -1.37 -12.46 21.93
C VAL A 95 -2.29 -12.17 23.12
N GLU A 96 -3.01 -11.05 23.08
CA GLU A 96 -3.99 -10.62 24.10
C GLU A 96 -3.43 -10.58 25.53
N ASP A 97 -2.11 -10.35 25.68
CA ASP A 97 -1.41 -10.28 26.96
C ASP A 97 -1.01 -8.83 27.27
N ALA A 98 -1.57 -8.30 28.37
CA ALA A 98 -1.35 -6.92 28.78
C ALA A 98 0.10 -6.63 29.18
N GLU A 99 0.87 -7.63 29.62
CA GLU A 99 2.28 -7.43 29.95
C GLU A 99 3.10 -7.05 28.71
N TYR A 100 2.90 -7.75 27.57
CA TYR A 100 3.55 -7.38 26.30
C TYR A 100 3.15 -5.98 25.82
N GLN A 101 1.89 -5.60 26.01
CA GLN A 101 1.40 -4.28 25.62
C GLN A 101 2.03 -3.14 26.43
N SER A 102 2.42 -3.42 27.69
CA SER A 102 3.07 -2.45 28.58
C SER A 102 4.58 -2.30 28.33
N MET A 103 5.19 -3.27 27.64
CA MET A 103 6.63 -3.24 27.35
C MET A 103 6.99 -2.20 26.30
N PRO A 104 8.10 -1.45 26.46
CA PRO A 104 8.54 -0.55 25.44
C PRO A 104 8.96 -1.30 24.18
N ALA A 105 8.47 -0.88 23.00
CA ALA A 105 8.76 -1.53 21.73
C ALA A 105 10.26 -1.61 21.37
N ARG A 106 11.06 -0.63 21.82
CA ARG A 106 12.50 -0.48 21.51
C ARG A 106 12.83 -0.55 20.02
N LEU A 107 11.88 -0.15 19.17
CA LEU A 107 12.00 -0.05 17.72
C LEU A 107 12.03 1.42 17.30
N ARG A 108 12.91 1.76 16.36
CA ARG A 108 12.99 3.13 15.83
C ARG A 108 11.99 3.31 14.70
N MET A 109 11.18 4.39 14.82
CA MET A 109 10.09 4.70 13.88
C MET A 109 10.11 6.18 13.46
N ASN A 110 11.29 6.81 13.48
CA ASN A 110 11.44 8.27 13.29
C ASN A 110 10.88 8.75 11.93
N VAL A 111 10.92 7.91 10.90
CA VAL A 111 10.39 8.23 9.57
C VAL A 111 8.89 8.53 9.59
N ILE A 112 8.13 8.00 10.54
CA ILE A 112 6.70 8.28 10.68
C ILE A 112 6.46 9.75 11.08
N GLY A 113 7.37 10.30 11.89
CA GLY A 113 7.31 11.71 12.32
C GLY A 113 7.71 12.71 11.24
N ASN A 114 8.61 12.29 10.34
CA ASN A 114 9.12 13.12 9.24
C ASN A 114 9.34 12.26 7.98
N PRO A 115 8.26 11.94 7.23
CA PRO A 115 8.34 11.03 6.09
C PRO A 115 8.91 11.64 4.80
N GLY A 116 9.18 12.96 4.76
CA GLY A 116 9.64 13.65 3.55
C GLY A 116 8.55 13.94 2.51
N ILE A 117 7.32 13.55 2.78
CA ILE A 117 6.11 13.83 1.99
C ILE A 117 5.00 14.32 2.92
N ASP A 118 3.84 14.70 2.38
CA ASP A 118 2.68 15.05 3.19
C ASP A 118 2.33 13.93 4.19
N LYS A 119 2.03 14.32 5.43
CA LYS A 119 1.81 13.35 6.51
C LYS A 119 0.53 12.54 6.32
N LEU A 120 -0.52 13.11 5.74
CA LEU A 120 -1.76 12.37 5.47
C LEU A 120 -1.58 11.42 4.30
N ASP A 121 -0.81 11.82 3.27
CA ASP A 121 -0.41 10.90 2.20
C ASP A 121 0.36 9.71 2.79
N PHE A 122 1.33 9.95 3.67
CA PHE A 122 2.09 8.87 4.32
C PHE A 122 1.21 7.96 5.20
N GLU A 123 0.21 8.50 5.90
CA GLU A 123 -0.78 7.72 6.65
C GLU A 123 -1.63 6.84 5.72
N LEU A 124 -2.02 7.36 4.56
CA LEU A 124 -2.78 6.62 3.55
C LEU A 124 -1.96 5.45 2.98
N LEU A 125 -0.68 5.69 2.68
CA LEU A 125 0.24 4.63 2.25
C LEU A 125 0.42 3.58 3.35
N SER A 126 0.60 4.02 4.60
CA SER A 126 0.77 3.13 5.75
C SER A 126 -0.47 2.26 5.99
N LEU A 127 -1.68 2.82 5.80
CA LEU A 127 -2.93 2.07 5.85
C LEU A 127 -2.97 1.00 4.76
N ALA A 128 -2.70 1.36 3.51
CA ALA A 128 -2.75 0.45 2.37
C ALA A 128 -1.72 -0.70 2.52
N VAL A 129 -0.49 -0.41 2.94
CA VAL A 129 0.53 -1.43 3.24
C VAL A 129 0.11 -2.31 4.42
N SER A 130 -0.52 -1.73 5.45
CA SER A 130 -1.03 -2.50 6.59
C SER A 130 -2.16 -3.45 6.20
N ALA A 131 -2.97 -3.08 5.19
CA ALA A 131 -3.97 -3.97 4.60
C ALA A 131 -3.33 -5.16 3.89
N VAL A 132 -2.29 -4.93 3.07
CA VAL A 132 -1.51 -6.01 2.41
C VAL A 132 -0.92 -6.97 3.45
N ASN A 133 -0.36 -6.43 4.53
CA ASN A 133 0.29 -7.23 5.57
C ASN A 133 -0.70 -7.84 6.60
N GLY A 134 -1.99 -7.49 6.57
CA GLY A 134 -3.02 -8.06 7.44
C GLY A 134 -2.91 -7.65 8.92
N CYS A 135 -2.47 -6.42 9.22
CA CYS A 135 -2.40 -5.92 10.59
C CYS A 135 -3.66 -5.14 10.98
N GLY A 136 -4.66 -5.81 11.57
CA GLY A 136 -5.93 -5.19 11.96
C GLY A 136 -5.77 -3.96 12.86
N LEU A 137 -4.92 -4.02 13.89
CA LEU A 137 -4.65 -2.89 14.78
C LEU A 137 -4.06 -1.70 14.03
N CYS A 138 -3.11 -1.96 13.10
CA CYS A 138 -2.50 -0.91 12.30
C CYS A 138 -3.51 -0.27 11.35
N ILE A 139 -4.35 -1.07 10.67
CA ILE A 139 -5.41 -0.59 9.78
C ILE A 139 -6.35 0.34 10.56
N THR A 140 -6.86 -0.09 11.71
CA THR A 140 -7.76 0.69 12.55
C THR A 140 -7.12 2.00 13.02
N SER A 141 -5.84 1.97 13.38
CA SER A 141 -5.11 3.17 13.84
C SER A 141 -4.95 4.21 12.71
N HIS A 142 -4.49 3.77 11.53
CA HIS A 142 -4.33 4.65 10.38
C HIS A 142 -5.66 5.18 9.85
N GLU A 143 -6.70 4.32 9.78
CA GLU A 143 -8.05 4.72 9.37
C GLU A 143 -8.59 5.83 10.29
N ARG A 144 -8.52 5.63 11.60
CA ARG A 144 -8.98 6.63 12.59
C ARG A 144 -8.24 7.96 12.42
N LYS A 145 -6.93 7.93 12.22
CA LYS A 145 -6.13 9.13 12.02
C LYS A 145 -6.54 9.88 10.75
N LEU A 146 -6.69 9.17 9.63
CA LEU A 146 -7.16 9.73 8.37
C LEU A 146 -8.56 10.35 8.50
N ARG A 147 -9.49 9.65 9.15
CA ARG A 147 -10.87 10.14 9.39
C ARG A 147 -10.89 11.40 10.26
N ASN A 148 -10.07 11.46 11.29
CA ASN A 148 -9.97 12.64 12.16
C ASN A 148 -9.43 13.88 11.43
N HIS A 149 -8.73 13.70 10.31
CA HIS A 149 -8.24 14.77 9.44
C HIS A 149 -9.11 14.99 8.19
N GLY A 150 -10.34 14.46 8.18
CA GLY A 150 -11.33 14.75 7.14
C GLY A 150 -11.21 13.88 5.87
N VAL A 151 -10.31 12.90 5.81
CA VAL A 151 -10.23 11.98 4.67
C VAL A 151 -11.51 11.14 4.62
N THR A 152 -12.14 11.06 3.46
CA THR A 152 -13.43 10.36 3.32
C THR A 152 -13.26 8.83 3.38
N ARG A 153 -14.34 8.11 3.73
CA ARG A 153 -14.36 6.66 3.65
C ARG A 153 -14.15 6.15 2.23
N GLU A 154 -14.66 6.87 1.25
CA GLU A 154 -14.51 6.55 -0.16
C GLU A 154 -13.02 6.59 -0.59
N THR A 155 -12.30 7.64 -0.21
CA THR A 155 -10.84 7.77 -0.45
C THR A 155 -10.06 6.61 0.18
N ILE A 156 -10.36 6.30 1.45
CA ILE A 156 -9.72 5.20 2.17
C ILE A 156 -10.01 3.86 1.49
N GLN A 157 -11.28 3.62 1.13
CA GLN A 157 -11.67 2.38 0.45
C GLN A 157 -11.00 2.25 -0.92
N SER A 158 -10.81 3.35 -1.66
CA SER A 158 -10.08 3.36 -2.93
C SER A 158 -8.63 2.90 -2.75
N ALA A 159 -7.93 3.39 -1.73
CA ALA A 159 -6.57 2.94 -1.41
C ALA A 159 -6.52 1.45 -1.06
N VAL A 160 -7.49 0.95 -0.30
CA VAL A 160 -7.56 -0.49 0.07
C VAL A 160 -7.89 -1.36 -1.15
N ARG A 161 -8.75 -0.89 -2.08
CA ARG A 161 -9.01 -1.60 -3.34
C ARG A 161 -7.76 -1.73 -4.20
N ILE A 162 -6.98 -0.66 -4.33
CA ILE A 162 -5.68 -0.71 -5.02
C ILE A 162 -4.78 -1.75 -4.34
N ALA A 163 -4.66 -1.71 -3.01
CA ALA A 163 -3.85 -2.65 -2.24
C ALA A 163 -4.25 -4.12 -2.49
N ALA A 164 -5.56 -4.41 -2.47
CA ALA A 164 -6.09 -5.75 -2.69
C ALA A 164 -5.77 -6.27 -4.11
N VAL A 165 -5.99 -5.43 -5.13
CA VAL A 165 -5.75 -5.81 -6.53
C VAL A 165 -4.25 -5.99 -6.80
N ILE A 166 -3.41 -5.04 -6.38
CA ILE A 166 -1.95 -5.12 -6.55
C ILE A 166 -1.38 -6.36 -5.86
N HIS A 167 -1.83 -6.66 -4.64
CA HIS A 167 -1.38 -7.86 -3.93
C HIS A 167 -1.78 -9.14 -4.67
N ALA A 168 -3.02 -9.23 -5.16
CA ALA A 168 -3.49 -10.39 -5.91
C ALA A 168 -2.74 -10.56 -7.24
N VAL A 169 -2.47 -9.46 -7.96
CA VAL A 169 -1.64 -9.47 -9.18
C VAL A 169 -0.22 -9.97 -8.88
N ALA A 170 0.39 -9.50 -7.77
CA ALA A 170 1.70 -9.98 -7.35
C ALA A 170 1.72 -11.50 -7.12
N CYS A 171 0.69 -12.05 -6.47
CA CYS A 171 0.56 -13.50 -6.26
C CYS A 171 0.47 -14.27 -7.58
N VAL A 172 -0.29 -13.76 -8.55
CA VAL A 172 -0.41 -14.41 -9.88
C VAL A 172 0.93 -14.39 -10.61
N LEU A 173 1.61 -13.24 -10.66
CA LEU A 173 2.89 -13.10 -11.36
C LEU A 173 4.02 -13.90 -10.70
N GLU A 174 3.98 -14.08 -9.38
CA GLU A 174 4.97 -14.90 -8.67
C GLU A 174 4.85 -16.38 -8.99
N THR A 175 3.64 -16.86 -9.24
CA THR A 175 3.37 -18.28 -9.54
C THR A 175 3.40 -18.61 -11.04
N ASN A 176 3.50 -17.60 -11.90
CA ASN A 176 3.58 -17.74 -13.37
C ASN A 176 4.74 -16.86 -13.88
N PRO A 177 5.99 -17.25 -13.62
CA PRO A 177 7.17 -16.50 -14.01
C PRO A 177 7.43 -16.50 -15.54
#